data_6cb522f6232369001ddcaad4fc8cb9da
#
_entry.id   6cb522f6232369001ddcaad4fc8cb9da
#
_cell.length_a   1.000
_cell.length_b   1.000
_cell.length_c   1.000
_cell.angle_alpha   90.00
_cell.angle_beta   90.00
_cell.angle_gamma   90.00
#
_symmetry.space_group_name_H-M   'P 1'
#
loop_
_entity.id
_entity.type
_entity.pdbx_description
1 polymer ?
#
loop_
_entity_poly.entity_id
_entity_poly.type
_entity_poly.pdbx_seq_one_letter_code
_entity_poly.pdbx_strand_id
1 'polypeptide(L)'
;MSGAGKSTALKMLEDMGYFCVDNLPVPLIPKFAELLAVPGTEMNKAALGVDIRSGQSFQELANVLKVLDEGGCQYEILYLESSDDVLVKRYKETRRFHPLAGSDGRVEDGLNRERELLGFLKKKADYLVDTSHMLTRELKAELNKIFVQNKEYKNLYITVLSFGFKYGMPNDADLVFDVRFLPNPYYIEELRPMSGNDQPVRDYVMNNDTAKQFLTKLTDMVEFLIPNYISEGKTQLVIGIGCTGGKHRSVTLANELYEALKKTDSYGVRIEHRDIGKDAITKAK
;
A
#
# COMPACT_ATOMS: atom_id res chain seq x y z
N MET A 1 11.83 -7.31 -1.64
CA MET A 1 11.75 -8.70 -2.15
C MET A 1 12.40 -8.80 -3.52
N SER A 2 12.91 -9.98 -3.86
CA SER A 2 13.47 -10.29 -5.18
C SER A 2 12.39 -10.15 -6.26
N GLY A 3 12.70 -9.44 -7.35
CA GLY A 3 11.69 -9.12 -8.39
C GLY A 3 10.77 -7.93 -8.09
N ALA A 4 10.81 -7.36 -6.88
CA ALA A 4 9.97 -6.20 -6.51
C ALA A 4 10.51 -4.84 -7.02
N GLY A 5 11.61 -4.81 -7.77
CA GLY A 5 12.13 -3.57 -8.38
C GLY A 5 13.34 -2.95 -7.69
N LYS A 6 14.07 -3.68 -6.82
CA LYS A 6 15.25 -3.19 -6.10
C LYS A 6 16.27 -2.49 -7.02
N SER A 7 16.74 -3.15 -8.08
CA SER A 7 17.74 -2.56 -8.98
C SER A 7 17.22 -1.34 -9.75
N THR A 8 15.90 -1.30 -10.00
CA THR A 8 15.25 -0.13 -10.60
C THR A 8 15.23 1.03 -9.62
N ALA A 9 14.90 0.78 -8.36
CA ALA A 9 14.91 1.79 -7.31
C ALA A 9 16.33 2.35 -7.07
N LEU A 10 17.36 1.50 -7.05
CA LEU A 10 18.75 1.94 -6.91
C LEU A 10 19.18 2.88 -8.05
N LYS A 11 18.84 2.57 -9.30
CA LYS A 11 19.13 3.47 -10.43
C LYS A 11 18.41 4.82 -10.29
N MET A 12 17.19 4.81 -9.77
CA MET A 12 16.45 6.06 -9.52
C MET A 12 17.07 6.87 -8.38
N LEU A 13 17.51 6.22 -7.33
CA LEU A 13 18.20 6.89 -6.22
C LEU A 13 19.56 7.45 -6.66
N GLU A 14 20.29 6.77 -7.56
CA GLU A 14 21.49 7.30 -8.19
C GLU A 14 21.21 8.59 -8.98
N ASP A 15 20.12 8.61 -9.79
CA ASP A 15 19.64 9.84 -10.46
C ASP A 15 19.30 10.98 -9.47
N MET A 16 18.98 10.63 -8.21
CA MET A 16 18.66 11.58 -7.13
C MET A 16 19.89 11.98 -6.29
N GLY A 17 21.08 11.56 -6.71
CA GLY A 17 22.35 11.94 -6.09
C GLY A 17 22.81 11.04 -4.94
N TYR A 18 22.23 9.83 -4.79
CA TYR A 18 22.72 8.83 -3.84
C TYR A 18 23.87 8.05 -4.43
N PHE A 19 24.88 7.76 -3.62
CA PHE A 19 25.87 6.76 -3.97
C PHE A 19 25.26 5.35 -3.79
N CYS A 20 25.08 4.64 -4.92
CA CYS A 20 24.36 3.38 -4.90
C CYS A 20 25.29 2.18 -5.02
N VAL A 21 25.14 1.21 -4.12
CA VAL A 21 25.81 -0.09 -4.18
C VAL A 21 24.78 -1.20 -4.21
N ASP A 22 24.71 -1.96 -5.29
CA ASP A 22 23.85 -3.15 -5.35
C ASP A 22 24.62 -4.39 -4.89
N ASN A 23 23.93 -5.27 -4.20
CA ASN A 23 24.46 -6.58 -3.78
C ASN A 23 25.71 -6.49 -2.86
N LEU A 24 25.74 -5.50 -1.96
CA LEU A 24 26.80 -5.42 -0.95
C LEU A 24 26.70 -6.61 0.02
N PRO A 25 27.78 -7.37 0.26
CA PRO A 25 27.78 -8.42 1.29
C PRO A 25 27.48 -7.84 2.66
N VAL A 26 26.55 -8.49 3.38
CA VAL A 26 26.06 -8.00 4.69
C VAL A 26 27.17 -7.67 5.69
N PRO A 27 28.26 -8.47 5.83
CA PRO A 27 29.37 -8.15 6.75
C PRO A 27 30.14 -6.87 6.42
N LEU A 28 30.02 -6.35 5.19
CA LEU A 28 30.70 -5.13 4.76
C LEU A 28 29.89 -3.86 5.04
N ILE A 29 28.62 -3.96 5.39
CA ILE A 29 27.75 -2.81 5.67
C ILE A 29 28.33 -1.91 6.78
N PRO A 30 28.78 -2.43 7.94
CA PRO A 30 29.36 -1.56 8.98
C PRO A 30 30.60 -0.82 8.52
N LYS A 31 31.48 -1.49 7.78
CA LYS A 31 32.70 -0.87 7.21
C LYS A 31 32.36 0.22 6.19
N PHE A 32 31.31 0.00 5.39
CA PHE A 32 30.87 1.01 4.45
C PHE A 32 30.25 2.22 5.17
N ALA A 33 29.50 1.99 6.24
CA ALA A 33 28.95 3.05 7.09
C ALA A 33 30.09 3.89 7.75
N GLU A 34 31.16 3.24 8.24
CA GLU A 34 32.35 3.93 8.76
C GLU A 34 32.98 4.85 7.70
N LEU A 35 33.08 4.41 6.45
CA LEU A 35 33.64 5.21 5.35
C LEU A 35 32.80 6.44 5.03
N LEU A 36 31.46 6.32 5.11
CA LEU A 36 30.53 7.44 4.91
C LEU A 36 30.62 8.49 6.03
N ALA A 37 30.98 8.07 7.24
CA ALA A 37 31.09 8.94 8.39
C ALA A 37 32.38 9.78 8.41
N VAL A 38 33.35 9.53 7.49
CA VAL A 38 34.62 10.28 7.43
C VAL A 38 34.35 11.70 6.94
N PRO A 39 34.76 12.73 7.71
CA PRO A 39 34.58 14.13 7.30
C PRO A 39 35.33 14.43 6.00
N GLY A 40 34.66 15.08 5.05
CA GLY A 40 35.25 15.47 3.76
C GLY A 40 35.03 14.45 2.63
N THR A 41 34.32 13.37 2.85
CA THR A 41 33.84 12.49 1.77
C THR A 41 32.79 13.22 0.94
N GLU A 42 32.89 13.13 -0.38
CA GLU A 42 31.86 13.64 -1.31
C GLU A 42 30.52 12.84 -1.24
N MET A 43 30.55 11.68 -0.56
CA MET A 43 29.40 10.78 -0.43
C MET A 43 28.55 11.12 0.80
N ASN A 44 27.66 12.10 0.64
CA ASN A 44 26.77 12.52 1.74
C ASN A 44 25.52 11.61 1.94
N LYS A 45 25.17 10.84 0.94
CA LYS A 45 24.01 9.93 0.95
C LYS A 45 24.34 8.66 0.18
N ALA A 46 24.05 7.49 0.76
CA ALA A 46 24.26 6.22 0.09
C ALA A 46 22.99 5.35 0.15
N ALA A 47 22.79 4.53 -0.86
CA ALA A 47 21.74 3.52 -0.91
C ALA A 47 22.35 2.14 -1.16
N LEU A 48 22.15 1.21 -0.22
CA LEU A 48 22.71 -0.12 -0.28
C LEU A 48 21.63 -1.14 -0.63
N GLY A 49 21.79 -1.77 -1.78
CA GLY A 49 20.94 -2.90 -2.18
C GLY A 49 21.43 -4.18 -1.54
N VAL A 50 20.70 -4.68 -0.54
CA VAL A 50 20.99 -5.96 0.10
C VAL A 50 20.27 -7.07 -0.66
N ASP A 51 21.01 -8.07 -1.12
CA ASP A 51 20.48 -9.27 -1.77
C ASP A 51 20.75 -10.48 -0.87
N ILE A 52 19.71 -11.19 -0.54
CA ILE A 52 19.77 -12.28 0.44
C ILE A 52 19.61 -13.60 -0.30
N ARG A 53 20.73 -14.15 -0.78
CA ARG A 53 20.77 -15.40 -1.53
C ARG A 53 21.03 -16.64 -0.67
N SER A 54 21.38 -16.46 0.61
CA SER A 54 21.62 -17.57 1.54
C SER A 54 20.97 -17.31 2.90
N GLY A 55 20.39 -18.35 3.50
CA GLY A 55 19.71 -18.23 4.79
C GLY A 55 20.59 -17.75 5.96
N GLN A 56 21.92 -17.88 5.86
CA GLN A 56 22.86 -17.39 6.87
C GLN A 56 22.97 -15.88 6.91
N SER A 57 22.76 -15.19 5.78
CA SER A 57 22.84 -13.73 5.66
C SER A 57 21.74 -12.97 6.44
N PHE A 58 20.65 -13.63 6.86
CA PHE A 58 19.56 -12.97 7.60
C PHE A 58 19.89 -12.70 9.06
N GLN A 59 20.45 -13.70 9.73
CA GLN A 59 20.86 -13.54 11.12
C GLN A 59 22.00 -12.51 11.21
N GLU A 60 22.89 -12.52 10.22
CA GLU A 60 23.96 -11.54 10.08
C GLU A 60 23.39 -10.13 9.86
N LEU A 61 22.36 -9.96 9.00
CA LEU A 61 21.76 -8.66 8.76
C LEU A 61 21.09 -8.07 10.02
N ALA A 62 20.37 -8.89 10.79
CA ALA A 62 19.80 -8.44 12.06
C ALA A 62 20.88 -7.97 13.05
N ASN A 63 22.00 -8.69 13.12
CA ASN A 63 23.15 -8.31 13.95
C ASN A 63 23.83 -7.04 13.44
N VAL A 64 23.99 -6.89 12.12
CA VAL A 64 24.57 -5.69 11.51
C VAL A 64 23.70 -4.46 11.78
N LEU A 65 22.38 -4.55 11.64
CA LEU A 65 21.48 -3.44 11.97
C LEU A 65 21.60 -3.04 13.44
N LYS A 66 21.74 -4.01 14.35
CA LYS A 66 21.99 -3.72 15.76
C LYS A 66 23.31 -3.01 16.00
N VAL A 67 24.39 -3.43 15.32
CA VAL A 67 25.69 -2.75 15.39
C VAL A 67 25.60 -1.31 14.87
N LEU A 68 24.85 -1.06 13.80
CA LEU A 68 24.62 0.30 13.29
C LEU A 68 23.83 1.16 14.28
N ASP A 69 22.79 0.59 14.90
CA ASP A 69 22.00 1.26 15.94
C ASP A 69 22.88 1.64 17.16
N GLU A 70 23.70 0.70 17.66
CA GLU A 70 24.63 0.90 18.78
C GLU A 70 25.76 1.91 18.43
N GLY A 71 26.18 1.94 17.17
CA GLY A 71 27.17 2.89 16.64
C GLY A 71 26.61 4.29 16.34
N GLY A 72 25.32 4.52 16.54
CA GLY A 72 24.66 5.81 16.27
C GLY A 72 24.59 6.17 14.78
N CYS A 73 24.74 5.19 13.88
CA CYS A 73 24.60 5.39 12.45
C CYS A 73 23.13 5.62 12.10
N GLN A 74 22.82 6.74 11.45
CA GLN A 74 21.48 6.99 10.94
C GLN A 74 21.30 6.26 9.61
N TYR A 75 20.30 5.38 9.55
CA TYR A 75 19.90 4.68 8.33
C TYR A 75 18.39 4.55 8.28
N GLU A 76 17.87 4.37 7.09
CA GLU A 76 16.44 4.12 6.81
C GLU A 76 16.31 2.86 5.93
N ILE A 77 15.28 2.08 6.17
CA ILE A 77 15.03 0.85 5.45
C ILE A 77 13.87 1.05 4.47
N LEU A 78 14.19 1.03 3.18
CA LEU A 78 13.20 0.95 2.10
C LEU A 78 12.93 -0.51 1.77
N TYR A 79 11.72 -0.98 2.06
CA TYR A 79 11.27 -2.32 1.72
C TYR A 79 10.36 -2.27 0.49
N LEU A 80 10.78 -2.91 -0.59
CA LEU A 80 9.98 -3.07 -1.81
C LEU A 80 9.33 -4.45 -1.81
N GLU A 81 8.03 -4.48 -1.98
CA GLU A 81 7.27 -5.72 -2.14
C GLU A 81 6.40 -5.73 -3.40
N SER A 82 5.84 -6.87 -3.71
CA SER A 82 4.84 -7.05 -4.75
C SER A 82 4.06 -8.34 -4.47
N SER A 83 2.84 -8.45 -5.02
CA SER A 83 2.03 -9.66 -4.92
C SER A 83 2.72 -10.85 -5.59
N ASP A 84 2.43 -12.06 -5.11
CA ASP A 84 3.06 -13.28 -5.60
C ASP A 84 2.78 -13.52 -7.08
N ASP A 85 1.54 -13.27 -7.53
CA ASP A 85 1.17 -13.39 -8.95
C ASP A 85 2.02 -12.49 -9.86
N VAL A 86 2.25 -11.24 -9.41
CA VAL A 86 3.08 -10.29 -10.15
C VAL A 86 4.56 -10.70 -10.12
N LEU A 87 5.06 -11.16 -8.98
CA LEU A 87 6.44 -11.65 -8.86
C LEU A 87 6.67 -12.88 -9.75
N VAL A 88 5.78 -13.87 -9.68
CA VAL A 88 5.85 -15.07 -10.55
C VAL A 88 5.86 -14.70 -12.03
N LYS A 89 5.00 -13.73 -12.42
CA LYS A 89 4.97 -13.23 -13.81
C LYS A 89 6.30 -12.57 -14.19
N ARG A 90 6.83 -11.68 -13.35
CA ARG A 90 8.13 -11.01 -13.60
C ARG A 90 9.29 -12.00 -13.70
N TYR A 91 9.31 -13.06 -12.89
CA TYR A 91 10.31 -14.12 -12.98
C TYR A 91 10.21 -14.89 -14.31
N LYS A 92 9.00 -15.21 -14.75
CA LYS A 92 8.77 -15.86 -16.05
C LYS A 92 9.21 -14.98 -17.23
N GLU A 93 8.89 -13.68 -17.21
CA GLU A 93 9.26 -12.72 -18.23
C GLU A 93 10.79 -12.54 -18.33
N THR A 94 11.48 -12.50 -17.20
CA THR A 94 12.94 -12.32 -17.15
C THR A 94 13.71 -13.63 -17.30
N ARG A 95 13.03 -14.80 -17.34
CA ARG A 95 13.62 -16.14 -17.43
C ARG A 95 14.69 -16.40 -16.35
N ARG A 96 14.48 -15.90 -15.14
CA ARG A 96 15.39 -16.06 -14.01
C ARG A 96 14.85 -17.09 -13.03
N PHE A 97 15.76 -17.80 -12.37
CA PHE A 97 15.41 -18.63 -11.21
C PHE A 97 15.34 -17.77 -9.95
N HIS A 98 14.43 -18.13 -9.06
CA HIS A 98 14.38 -17.48 -7.75
C HIS A 98 15.56 -17.96 -6.90
N PRO A 99 16.34 -17.06 -6.25
CA PRO A 99 17.57 -17.45 -5.53
C PRO A 99 17.35 -18.51 -4.43
N LEU A 100 16.16 -18.53 -3.81
CA LEU A 100 15.82 -19.46 -2.73
C LEU A 100 14.96 -20.67 -3.18
N ALA A 101 14.66 -20.79 -4.48
CA ALA A 101 13.88 -21.92 -4.97
C ALA A 101 14.73 -23.21 -5.16
N GLY A 102 16.06 -23.09 -5.25
CA GLY A 102 16.93 -24.20 -5.64
C GLY A 102 16.87 -24.49 -7.16
N SER A 103 17.64 -25.45 -7.62
CA SER A 103 17.73 -25.79 -9.05
C SER A 103 16.45 -26.39 -9.64
N ASP A 104 15.65 -27.07 -8.81
CA ASP A 104 14.46 -27.81 -9.22
C ASP A 104 13.16 -27.27 -8.60
N GLY A 105 13.25 -26.18 -7.83
CA GLY A 105 12.14 -25.61 -7.08
C GLY A 105 11.29 -24.63 -7.90
N ARG A 106 10.01 -24.54 -7.52
CA ARG A 106 9.09 -23.54 -8.07
C ARG A 106 9.41 -22.14 -7.55
N VAL A 107 9.18 -21.12 -8.38
CA VAL A 107 9.35 -19.71 -7.99
C VAL A 107 8.52 -19.38 -6.73
N GLU A 108 7.30 -19.92 -6.63
CA GLU A 108 6.41 -19.74 -5.48
C GLU A 108 7.03 -20.22 -4.15
N ASP A 109 7.72 -21.36 -4.15
CA ASP A 109 8.38 -21.89 -2.95
C ASP A 109 9.53 -20.98 -2.51
N GLY A 110 10.26 -20.42 -3.47
CA GLY A 110 11.29 -19.44 -3.21
C GLY A 110 10.75 -18.13 -2.64
N LEU A 111 9.62 -17.64 -3.17
CA LEU A 111 8.94 -16.44 -2.68
C LEU A 111 8.43 -16.62 -1.25
N ASN A 112 7.80 -17.75 -0.93
CA ASN A 112 7.33 -18.05 0.41
C ASN A 112 8.48 -18.03 1.44
N ARG A 113 9.59 -18.71 1.12
CA ARG A 113 10.80 -18.69 1.96
C ARG A 113 11.35 -17.29 2.12
N GLU A 114 11.40 -16.49 1.05
CA GLU A 114 11.88 -15.11 1.11
C GLU A 114 10.98 -14.24 2.00
N ARG A 115 9.65 -14.39 1.94
CA ARG A 115 8.71 -13.66 2.80
C ARG A 115 8.91 -13.97 4.28
N GLU A 116 9.03 -15.25 4.62
CA GLU A 116 9.30 -15.67 6.00
C GLU A 116 10.58 -15.04 6.51
N LEU A 117 11.64 -15.15 5.73
CA LEU A 117 12.96 -14.64 6.08
C LEU A 117 12.99 -13.10 6.18
N LEU A 118 12.31 -12.39 5.29
CA LEU A 118 12.26 -10.91 5.28
C LEU A 118 11.20 -10.32 6.23
N GLY A 119 10.40 -11.12 6.89
CA GLY A 119 9.30 -10.66 7.74
C GLY A 119 9.75 -9.69 8.85
N PHE A 120 10.94 -9.88 9.43
CA PHE A 120 11.48 -8.97 10.42
C PHE A 120 11.89 -7.61 9.82
N LEU A 121 12.44 -7.59 8.60
CA LEU A 121 12.79 -6.35 7.90
C LEU A 121 11.54 -5.58 7.48
N LYS A 122 10.50 -6.27 7.04
CA LYS A 122 9.22 -5.64 6.71
C LYS A 122 8.66 -4.88 7.92
N LYS A 123 8.76 -5.47 9.13
CA LYS A 123 8.31 -4.84 10.38
C LYS A 123 9.18 -3.66 10.82
N LYS A 124 10.47 -3.69 10.48
CA LYS A 124 11.43 -2.62 10.82
C LYS A 124 11.56 -1.56 9.72
N ALA A 125 10.89 -1.74 8.58
CA ALA A 125 11.00 -0.83 7.45
C ALA A 125 10.40 0.55 7.75
N ASP A 126 11.17 1.60 7.46
CA ASP A 126 10.73 2.99 7.54
C ASP A 126 9.80 3.31 6.36
N TYR A 127 10.10 2.73 5.19
CA TYR A 127 9.32 2.92 3.96
C TYR A 127 8.98 1.57 3.35
N LEU A 128 7.69 1.32 3.15
CA LEU A 128 7.18 0.09 2.57
C LEU A 128 6.41 0.43 1.29
N VAL A 129 6.95 0.00 0.13
CA VAL A 129 6.39 0.32 -1.18
C VAL A 129 5.94 -0.94 -1.88
N ASP A 130 4.63 -1.06 -2.11
CA ASP A 130 4.05 -2.12 -2.93
C ASP A 130 4.10 -1.73 -4.41
N THR A 131 4.89 -2.50 -5.18
CA THR A 131 5.08 -2.28 -6.61
C THR A 131 4.18 -3.14 -7.50
N SER A 132 3.17 -3.82 -6.94
CA SER A 132 2.30 -4.77 -7.67
C SER A 132 1.63 -4.13 -8.88
N HIS A 133 1.13 -2.92 -8.72
CA HIS A 133 0.40 -2.20 -9.75
C HIS A 133 1.09 -0.90 -10.19
N MET A 134 2.35 -0.69 -9.77
CA MET A 134 3.09 0.51 -10.10
C MET A 134 3.80 0.40 -11.44
N LEU A 135 3.65 1.43 -12.26
CA LEU A 135 4.54 1.67 -13.39
C LEU A 135 5.89 2.22 -12.88
N THR A 136 6.94 2.04 -13.67
CA THR A 136 8.28 2.55 -13.32
C THR A 136 8.31 4.04 -13.00
N ARG A 137 7.53 4.85 -13.72
CA ARG A 137 7.38 6.30 -13.47
C ARG A 137 6.71 6.62 -12.11
N GLU A 138 5.80 5.76 -11.67
CA GLU A 138 5.09 5.93 -10.39
C GLU A 138 6.01 5.59 -9.23
N LEU A 139 6.81 4.52 -9.35
CA LEU A 139 7.87 4.22 -8.39
C LEU A 139 8.87 5.38 -8.28
N LYS A 140 9.29 5.97 -9.42
CA LYS A 140 10.19 7.15 -9.42
C LYS A 140 9.57 8.35 -8.70
N ALA A 141 8.29 8.62 -8.93
CA ALA A 141 7.57 9.70 -8.27
C ALA A 141 7.47 9.47 -6.76
N GLU A 142 7.26 8.22 -6.32
CA GLU A 142 7.16 7.86 -4.92
C GLU A 142 8.50 7.99 -4.20
N LEU A 143 9.59 7.46 -4.78
CA LEU A 143 10.94 7.63 -4.24
C LEU A 143 11.36 9.11 -4.16
N ASN A 144 10.95 9.92 -5.14
CA ASN A 144 11.24 11.35 -5.12
C ASN A 144 10.51 12.09 -3.97
N LYS A 145 9.27 11.70 -3.66
CA LYS A 145 8.54 12.24 -2.49
C LYS A 145 9.25 11.90 -1.19
N ILE A 146 9.68 10.64 -1.03
CA ILE A 146 10.34 10.14 0.18
C ILE A 146 11.70 10.82 0.37
N PHE A 147 12.58 10.72 -0.62
CA PHE A 147 14.01 10.99 -0.45
C PHE A 147 14.48 12.38 -0.90
N VAL A 148 13.66 13.12 -1.68
CA VAL A 148 14.01 14.46 -2.17
C VAL A 148 13.12 15.54 -1.57
N GLN A 149 11.81 15.30 -1.48
CA GLN A 149 10.86 16.30 -1.02
C GLN A 149 10.65 16.29 0.51
N ASN A 150 11.23 15.33 1.24
CA ASN A 150 11.02 15.11 2.68
C ASN A 150 9.53 15.15 3.07
N LYS A 151 8.65 14.70 2.20
CA LYS A 151 7.23 14.59 2.51
C LYS A 151 7.02 13.31 3.32
N GLU A 152 6.18 13.39 4.34
CA GLU A 152 5.77 12.23 5.12
C GLU A 152 5.27 11.12 4.20
N TYR A 153 5.95 9.98 4.24
CA TYR A 153 5.60 8.81 3.45
C TYR A 153 4.42 8.09 4.09
N LYS A 154 3.48 7.68 3.26
CA LYS A 154 2.27 7.00 3.73
C LYS A 154 2.42 5.50 3.54
N ASN A 155 2.69 4.79 4.62
CA ASN A 155 2.86 3.33 4.59
C ASN A 155 1.57 2.55 4.30
N LEU A 156 0.41 3.17 4.42
CA LEU A 156 -0.89 2.56 4.18
C LEU A 156 -1.69 3.37 3.16
N TYR A 157 -2.26 2.70 2.15
CA TYR A 157 -3.24 3.26 1.22
C TYR A 157 -4.61 2.66 1.45
N ILE A 158 -5.58 3.52 1.77
CA ILE A 158 -6.97 3.14 2.02
C ILE A 158 -7.80 3.42 0.76
N THR A 159 -8.51 2.41 0.28
CA THR A 159 -9.51 2.56 -0.78
C THR A 159 -10.90 2.48 -0.16
N VAL A 160 -11.66 3.57 -0.21
CA VAL A 160 -13.07 3.56 0.13
C VAL A 160 -13.86 3.21 -1.12
N LEU A 161 -14.44 2.01 -1.16
CA LEU A 161 -15.08 1.44 -2.33
C LEU A 161 -16.61 1.37 -2.14
N SER A 162 -17.39 2.09 -2.94
CA SER A 162 -18.84 1.88 -2.96
C SER A 162 -19.23 0.79 -3.96
N PHE A 163 -20.18 -0.07 -3.57
CA PHE A 163 -20.64 -1.15 -4.43
C PHE A 163 -22.13 -1.49 -4.23
N GLY A 164 -22.68 -2.26 -5.18
CA GLY A 164 -24.03 -2.81 -5.11
C GLY A 164 -24.02 -4.32 -4.87
N PHE A 165 -24.69 -4.79 -3.81
CA PHE A 165 -24.79 -6.21 -3.50
C PHE A 165 -25.36 -7.05 -4.65
N LYS A 166 -26.24 -6.47 -5.49
CA LYS A 166 -26.79 -7.15 -6.67
C LYS A 166 -25.70 -7.52 -7.73
N TYR A 167 -24.53 -6.90 -7.65
CA TYR A 167 -23.40 -7.16 -8.54
C TYR A 167 -22.28 -7.97 -7.87
N GLY A 168 -22.55 -8.54 -6.70
CA GLY A 168 -21.59 -9.27 -5.88
C GLY A 168 -20.74 -8.37 -4.98
N MET A 169 -20.20 -8.96 -3.92
CA MET A 169 -19.23 -8.29 -3.05
C MET A 169 -17.88 -8.13 -3.77
N PRO A 170 -17.10 -7.09 -3.47
CA PRO A 170 -15.71 -6.99 -3.92
C PRO A 170 -14.90 -8.13 -3.30
N ASN A 171 -14.11 -8.85 -4.11
CA ASN A 171 -13.31 -9.98 -3.63
C ASN A 171 -12.06 -9.53 -2.86
N ASP A 172 -11.64 -8.28 -3.06
CA ASP A 172 -10.47 -7.65 -2.47
C ASP A 172 -10.80 -6.76 -1.27
N ALA A 173 -12.07 -6.70 -0.84
CA ALA A 173 -12.45 -5.89 0.30
C ALA A 173 -12.04 -6.56 1.62
N ASP A 174 -11.28 -5.83 2.44
CA ASP A 174 -10.89 -6.25 3.80
C ASP A 174 -12.00 -6.04 4.82
N LEU A 175 -12.74 -4.92 4.69
CA LEU A 175 -13.88 -4.57 5.53
C LEU A 175 -15.08 -4.30 4.64
N VAL A 176 -16.24 -4.82 5.01
CA VAL A 176 -17.48 -4.63 4.26
C VAL A 176 -18.61 -4.18 5.18
N PHE A 177 -19.25 -3.06 4.82
CA PHE A 177 -20.36 -2.47 5.58
C PHE A 177 -21.61 -2.39 4.71
N ASP A 178 -22.70 -2.94 5.22
CA ASP A 178 -24.01 -2.89 4.59
C ASP A 178 -24.78 -1.66 5.07
N VAL A 179 -25.13 -0.77 4.15
CA VAL A 179 -25.90 0.46 4.44
C VAL A 179 -27.33 0.41 3.91
N ARG A 180 -27.88 -0.79 3.65
CA ARG A 180 -29.27 -0.95 3.14
C ARG A 180 -30.34 -0.56 4.15
N PHE A 181 -30.03 -0.49 5.42
CA PHE A 181 -30.91 -0.03 6.48
C PHE A 181 -31.23 1.48 6.43
N LEU A 182 -30.42 2.26 5.69
CA LEU A 182 -30.63 3.71 5.54
C LEU A 182 -31.80 4.01 4.58
N PRO A 183 -32.40 5.22 4.68
CA PRO A 183 -33.46 5.66 3.78
C PRO A 183 -33.05 5.51 2.32
N ASN A 184 -33.94 5.02 1.47
CA ASN A 184 -33.62 4.69 0.09
C ASN A 184 -34.13 5.78 -0.88
N PRO A 185 -33.21 6.60 -1.45
CA PRO A 185 -33.55 7.67 -2.41
C PRO A 185 -34.28 7.16 -3.67
N TYR A 186 -34.15 5.87 -3.98
CA TYR A 186 -34.82 5.27 -5.15
C TYR A 186 -36.34 5.42 -5.15
N TYR A 187 -36.97 5.52 -3.99
CA TYR A 187 -38.43 5.68 -3.85
C TYR A 187 -38.89 7.12 -4.03
N ILE A 188 -37.98 8.09 -4.10
CA ILE A 188 -38.26 9.50 -4.39
C ILE A 188 -38.03 9.73 -5.89
N GLU A 189 -39.06 10.18 -6.61
CA GLU A 189 -39.03 10.26 -8.06
C GLU A 189 -37.94 11.18 -8.58
N GLU A 190 -37.77 12.32 -7.94
CA GLU A 190 -36.74 13.31 -8.28
C GLU A 190 -35.31 12.84 -7.99
N LEU A 191 -35.12 11.97 -6.97
CA LEU A 191 -33.80 11.48 -6.57
C LEU A 191 -33.39 10.20 -7.30
N ARG A 192 -34.37 9.44 -7.83
CA ARG A 192 -34.13 8.14 -8.49
C ARG A 192 -33.10 8.19 -9.63
N PRO A 193 -33.12 9.19 -10.55
CA PRO A 193 -32.14 9.27 -11.64
C PRO A 193 -30.75 9.71 -11.16
N MET A 194 -30.66 10.41 -10.03
CA MET A 194 -29.42 10.95 -9.44
C MET A 194 -28.57 9.85 -8.81
N SER A 195 -27.43 10.22 -8.25
CA SER A 195 -26.51 9.34 -7.54
C SER A 195 -26.12 9.93 -6.18
N GLY A 196 -25.39 9.19 -5.36
CA GLY A 196 -24.86 9.69 -4.09
C GLY A 196 -23.76 10.76 -4.25
N ASN A 197 -23.35 11.10 -5.47
CA ASN A 197 -22.49 12.25 -5.74
C ASN A 197 -23.27 13.56 -5.83
N ASP A 198 -24.59 13.46 -6.07
CA ASP A 198 -25.46 14.62 -6.21
C ASP A 198 -25.93 15.11 -4.82
N GLN A 199 -25.84 16.42 -4.59
CA GLN A 199 -26.12 17.01 -3.28
C GLN A 199 -27.52 16.68 -2.74
N PRO A 200 -28.62 16.70 -3.53
CA PRO A 200 -29.95 16.35 -3.03
C PRO A 200 -30.04 14.91 -2.48
N VAL A 201 -29.32 13.96 -3.09
CA VAL A 201 -29.26 12.58 -2.62
C VAL A 201 -28.44 12.48 -1.32
N ARG A 202 -27.30 13.18 -1.26
CA ARG A 202 -26.47 13.25 -0.04
C ARG A 202 -27.28 13.82 1.12
N ASP A 203 -27.95 14.94 0.91
CA ASP A 203 -28.79 15.57 1.94
C ASP A 203 -29.90 14.65 2.42
N TYR A 204 -30.59 13.99 1.50
CA TYR A 204 -31.66 13.05 1.86
C TYR A 204 -31.16 11.88 2.73
N VAL A 205 -30.01 11.30 2.40
CA VAL A 205 -29.42 10.18 3.17
C VAL A 205 -28.84 10.67 4.49
N MET A 206 -28.11 11.79 4.48
CA MET A 206 -27.38 12.29 5.65
C MET A 206 -28.24 13.11 6.62
N ASN A 207 -29.43 13.58 6.24
CA ASN A 207 -30.38 14.19 7.19
C ASN A 207 -30.97 13.17 8.19
N ASN A 208 -30.76 11.87 7.94
CA ASN A 208 -31.18 10.82 8.85
C ASN A 208 -30.16 10.65 10.01
N ASP A 209 -30.63 10.69 11.25
CA ASP A 209 -29.78 10.57 12.43
C ASP A 209 -29.07 9.23 12.53
N THR A 210 -29.70 8.16 12.04
CA THR A 210 -29.05 6.83 11.97
C THR A 210 -27.86 6.84 11.01
N ALA A 211 -27.94 7.57 9.89
CA ALA A 211 -26.82 7.72 8.96
C ALA A 211 -25.63 8.45 9.60
N LYS A 212 -25.91 9.54 10.32
CA LYS A 212 -24.88 10.31 11.06
C LYS A 212 -24.21 9.46 12.15
N GLN A 213 -25.01 8.77 12.96
CA GLN A 213 -24.50 7.89 14.01
C GLN A 213 -23.68 6.72 13.44
N PHE A 214 -24.13 6.14 12.35
CA PHE A 214 -23.39 5.08 11.67
C PHE A 214 -22.05 5.59 11.14
N LEU A 215 -22.03 6.74 10.46
CA LEU A 215 -20.80 7.33 9.94
C LEU A 215 -19.79 7.62 11.07
N THR A 216 -20.24 8.20 12.18
CA THR A 216 -19.37 8.45 13.35
C THR A 216 -18.74 7.14 13.85
N LYS A 217 -19.57 6.12 14.12
CA LYS A 217 -19.07 4.82 14.60
C LYS A 217 -18.14 4.13 13.59
N LEU A 218 -18.42 4.25 12.31
CA LEU A 218 -17.61 3.70 11.25
C LEU A 218 -16.24 4.41 11.18
N THR A 219 -16.23 5.73 11.24
CA THR A 219 -15.01 6.53 11.24
C THR A 219 -14.16 6.19 12.46
N ASP A 220 -14.73 6.19 13.67
CA ASP A 220 -14.05 5.84 14.91
C ASP A 220 -13.42 4.44 14.84
N MET A 221 -14.17 3.46 14.31
CA MET A 221 -13.67 2.10 14.12
C MET A 221 -12.51 2.04 13.15
N VAL A 222 -12.62 2.71 12.01
CA VAL A 222 -11.56 2.71 10.98
C VAL A 222 -10.31 3.43 11.51
N GLU A 223 -10.45 4.57 12.18
CA GLU A 223 -9.34 5.30 12.79
C GLU A 223 -8.65 4.48 13.89
N PHE A 224 -9.40 3.69 14.65
CA PHE A 224 -8.83 2.73 15.61
C PHE A 224 -8.04 1.61 14.93
N LEU A 225 -8.52 1.09 13.78
CA LEU A 225 -7.89 -0.04 13.07
C LEU A 225 -6.62 0.36 12.30
N ILE A 226 -6.58 1.58 11.76
CA ILE A 226 -5.47 2.06 10.90
C ILE A 226 -4.09 1.88 11.55
N PRO A 227 -3.80 2.38 12.76
CA PRO A 227 -2.48 2.22 13.38
C PRO A 227 -2.12 0.75 13.65
N ASN A 228 -3.11 -0.08 13.95
CA ASN A 228 -2.91 -1.51 14.16
C ASN A 228 -2.55 -2.23 12.84
N TYR A 229 -3.19 -1.87 11.74
CA TYR A 229 -2.86 -2.40 10.41
C TYR A 229 -1.49 -1.93 9.92
N ILE A 230 -1.11 -0.68 10.17
CA ILE A 230 0.25 -0.17 9.88
C ILE A 230 1.28 -0.97 10.68
N SER A 231 1.05 -1.18 11.98
CA SER A 231 1.96 -1.95 12.85
C SER A 231 2.09 -3.42 12.42
N GLU A 232 1.03 -4.00 11.86
CA GLU A 232 1.04 -5.37 11.30
C GLU A 232 1.74 -5.43 9.94
N GLY A 233 2.00 -4.29 9.33
CA GLY A 233 2.70 -4.17 8.03
C GLY A 233 1.77 -4.24 6.83
N LYS A 234 0.48 -3.92 7.00
CA LYS A 234 -0.49 -3.81 5.91
C LYS A 234 -0.23 -2.54 5.11
N THR A 235 -0.17 -2.67 3.78
CA THR A 235 0.09 -1.55 2.85
C THR A 235 -1.15 -1.07 2.13
N GLN A 236 -2.17 -1.91 2.04
CA GLN A 236 -3.44 -1.61 1.40
C GLN A 236 -4.59 -2.02 2.30
N LEU A 237 -5.63 -1.19 2.36
CA LEU A 237 -6.86 -1.45 3.07
C LEU A 237 -8.03 -1.08 2.15
N VAL A 238 -8.88 -2.04 1.82
CA VAL A 238 -10.07 -1.81 1.01
C VAL A 238 -11.31 -1.87 1.89
N ILE A 239 -12.02 -0.75 2.00
CA ILE A 239 -13.24 -0.60 2.80
C ILE A 239 -14.44 -0.53 1.84
N GLY A 240 -15.21 -1.61 1.76
CA GLY A 240 -16.39 -1.74 0.94
C GLY A 240 -17.66 -1.21 1.64
N ILE A 241 -18.32 -0.23 1.04
CA ILE A 241 -19.65 0.28 1.47
C ILE A 241 -20.68 -0.22 0.49
N GLY A 242 -21.60 -1.08 0.92
CA GLY A 242 -22.56 -1.75 0.05
C GLY A 242 -24.02 -1.30 0.26
N CYS A 243 -24.71 -0.99 -0.84
CA CYS A 243 -26.17 -0.90 -0.85
C CYS A 243 -26.75 -1.82 -1.94
N THR A 244 -28.06 -1.80 -2.21
CA THR A 244 -28.68 -2.71 -3.19
C THR A 244 -28.09 -2.54 -4.59
N GLY A 245 -28.07 -1.31 -5.13
CA GLY A 245 -27.66 -1.02 -6.51
C GLY A 245 -26.30 -0.35 -6.64
N GLY A 246 -25.65 0.08 -5.55
CA GLY A 246 -24.34 0.74 -5.62
C GLY A 246 -24.36 2.18 -6.16
N LYS A 247 -25.54 2.85 -6.17
CA LYS A 247 -25.70 4.16 -6.80
C LYS A 247 -25.96 5.32 -5.85
N HIS A 248 -26.76 5.11 -4.80
CA HIS A 248 -27.22 6.17 -3.89
C HIS A 248 -26.55 6.09 -2.51
N ARG A 249 -27.11 5.30 -1.58
CA ARG A 249 -26.69 5.22 -0.18
C ARG A 249 -25.20 4.86 0.01
N SER A 250 -24.72 3.84 -0.70
CA SER A 250 -23.31 3.42 -0.63
C SER A 250 -22.36 4.49 -1.15
N VAL A 251 -22.73 5.17 -2.24
CA VAL A 251 -21.92 6.27 -2.80
C VAL A 251 -21.88 7.45 -1.82
N THR A 252 -23.04 7.84 -1.25
CA THR A 252 -23.10 8.89 -0.22
C THR A 252 -22.20 8.58 0.97
N LEU A 253 -22.38 7.40 1.60
CA LEU A 253 -21.59 7.03 2.79
C LEU A 253 -20.09 6.86 2.48
N ALA A 254 -19.74 6.37 1.28
CA ALA A 254 -18.35 6.28 0.86
C ALA A 254 -17.70 7.67 0.70
N ASN A 255 -18.42 8.63 0.13
CA ASN A 255 -17.96 10.02 0.04
C ASN A 255 -17.74 10.63 1.43
N GLU A 256 -18.69 10.47 2.34
CA GLU A 256 -18.58 11.03 3.70
C GLU A 256 -17.42 10.40 4.47
N LEU A 257 -17.24 9.08 4.37
CA LEU A 257 -16.10 8.39 4.99
C LEU A 257 -14.76 8.84 4.38
N TYR A 258 -14.69 8.97 3.05
CA TYR A 258 -13.50 9.47 2.36
C TYR A 258 -13.12 10.88 2.85
N GLU A 259 -14.09 11.80 2.94
CA GLU A 259 -13.83 13.16 3.41
C GLU A 259 -13.43 13.21 4.90
N ALA A 260 -13.94 12.28 5.71
CA ALA A 260 -13.52 12.14 7.12
C ALA A 260 -12.06 11.69 7.22
N LEU A 261 -11.69 10.62 6.50
CA LEU A 261 -10.35 10.01 6.57
C LEU A 261 -9.27 10.85 5.88
N LYS A 262 -9.61 11.63 4.86
CA LYS A 262 -8.68 12.48 4.11
C LYS A 262 -8.03 13.59 4.95
N LYS A 263 -8.58 13.91 6.10
CA LYS A 263 -8.09 14.98 6.99
C LYS A 263 -6.74 14.66 7.63
N THR A 264 -6.33 13.41 7.62
CA THR A 264 -5.08 12.93 8.23
C THR A 264 -4.02 12.68 7.16
N ASP A 265 -2.79 13.13 7.42
CA ASP A 265 -1.67 12.97 6.49
C ASP A 265 -0.88 11.66 6.66
N SER A 266 -1.16 10.89 7.72
CA SER A 266 -0.42 9.66 8.06
C SER A 266 -0.66 8.47 7.12
N TYR A 267 -1.67 8.52 6.25
CA TYR A 267 -1.99 7.48 5.26
C TYR A 267 -2.57 8.06 3.98
N GLY A 268 -2.47 7.32 2.87
CA GLY A 268 -3.11 7.70 1.60
C GLY A 268 -4.57 7.25 1.57
N VAL A 269 -5.49 8.09 1.08
CA VAL A 269 -6.89 7.72 0.89
C VAL A 269 -7.32 7.97 -0.54
N ARG A 270 -8.04 7.02 -1.13
CA ARG A 270 -8.71 7.17 -2.42
C ARG A 270 -10.15 6.66 -2.34
N ILE A 271 -10.99 7.16 -3.24
CA ILE A 271 -12.37 6.71 -3.35
C ILE A 271 -12.62 6.10 -4.73
N GLU A 272 -13.45 5.06 -4.75
CA GLU A 272 -13.88 4.39 -5.98
C GLU A 272 -15.36 4.01 -5.91
N HIS A 273 -16.07 4.20 -7.02
CA HIS A 273 -17.50 3.84 -7.14
C HIS A 273 -17.64 2.77 -8.22
N ARG A 274 -17.54 1.49 -7.83
CA ARG A 274 -17.51 0.34 -8.75
C ARG A 274 -18.75 0.21 -9.63
N ASP A 275 -19.92 0.47 -9.07
CA ASP A 275 -21.20 0.12 -9.73
C ASP A 275 -22.10 1.33 -10.05
N ILE A 276 -21.64 2.56 -9.85
CA ILE A 276 -22.44 3.80 -10.00
C ILE A 276 -23.06 3.95 -11.40
N GLY A 277 -22.37 3.49 -12.44
CA GLY A 277 -22.83 3.58 -13.84
C GLY A 277 -23.59 2.36 -14.36
N LYS A 278 -23.66 1.25 -13.61
CA LYS A 278 -24.17 -0.03 -14.16
C LYS A 278 -25.67 -0.04 -14.42
N ASP A 279 -26.47 0.74 -13.70
CA ASP A 279 -27.92 0.83 -13.91
C ASP A 279 -28.30 1.57 -15.21
N ALA A 280 -27.43 2.42 -15.76
CA ALA A 280 -27.65 3.10 -17.02
C ALA A 280 -27.51 2.14 -18.22
N ILE A 281 -26.60 1.15 -18.11
CA ILE A 281 -26.31 0.18 -19.18
C ILE A 281 -27.45 -0.86 -19.31
N THR A 282 -28.12 -1.20 -18.20
CA THR A 282 -29.21 -2.20 -18.19
C THR A 282 -30.50 -1.68 -18.81
N LYS A 283 -30.69 -0.36 -18.91
CA LYS A 283 -31.85 0.28 -19.54
C LYS A 283 -31.67 0.58 -21.04
N ALA A 284 -30.46 0.39 -21.57
CA ALA A 284 -30.13 0.62 -22.99
C ALA A 284 -30.06 -0.71 -23.79
N LYS A 285 -30.48 -1.82 -23.24
CA LYS A 285 -30.78 -3.10 -23.88
C LYS A 285 -32.27 -3.43 -23.75
#